data_d62cab2026c2db47fdc75bee68a145ea
#
_entry.id   d62cab2026c2db47fdc75bee68a145ea
#
_cell.length_a   1.000
_cell.length_b   1.000
_cell.length_c   1.000
_cell.angle_alpha   90.00
_cell.angle_beta   90.00
_cell.angle_gamma   90.00
#
_symmetry.space_group_name_H-M   'P 1'
#
loop_
_entity.id
_entity.type
_entity.pdbx_description
1 polymer ?
#
loop_
_entity_poly.entity_id
_entity_poly.type
_entity_poly.pdbx_seq_one_letter_code
_entity_poly.pdbx_strand_id
1 'polypeptide(L)'
;MFDLKHDKLALFINVCVGFFFLSALTFQGGYNVAPMALMLLGLGYSVYCLFKKMPFALTKEAKWLIWTLLFYFSVFVFSWLIHDGKIRELDNPSRVLLFIPVLLLLLHIPPSLNMVLYAIPLGSMIAGITAIYDKLVLHSEMAFSSRIMHIQGGDISMSLGMFSFAIGFYFFQKTQLKLTALCILAALFGILGSILSTARGGWPALPILLIALLWIYRRNLSKTFFITLIGLFTLAIIGITQMPNNQISERFAAAQDDIQQYLEQGNGSTSVGARFDMWQSVFIMVQEKPILGWGTQGAPQKRHQLAEQGIISQYAGQFTHAHNQYLDDLSKRGIVGLVAFLAIFVIPLRRFMPGLKSDSAETKLIATLGTLHVLAVMIYCLSQSFFTHNSGNLFYFFLTIVWYALFTTQQGNIKKMA
;
A
#
# COMPACT_ATOMS: atom_id res chain seq x y z
N MET A 1 20.76 -27.35 21.29
CA MET A 1 19.28 -27.44 21.38
C MET A 1 18.57 -26.11 21.06
N PHE A 2 19.24 -24.96 21.25
CA PHE A 2 18.72 -23.61 20.89
C PHE A 2 18.71 -23.37 19.37
N ASP A 3 19.70 -23.84 18.62
CA ASP A 3 19.81 -23.64 17.16
C ASP A 3 18.66 -24.27 16.38
N LEU A 4 18.29 -25.53 16.65
CA LEU A 4 17.23 -26.23 15.93
C LEU A 4 15.85 -25.59 16.09
N LYS A 5 15.55 -24.96 17.25
CA LYS A 5 14.29 -24.25 17.46
C LYS A 5 14.30 -22.89 16.76
N HIS A 6 15.44 -22.22 16.73
CA HIS A 6 15.64 -20.94 16.04
C HIS A 6 15.47 -21.12 14.53
N ASP A 7 16.07 -22.17 13.96
CA ASP A 7 15.99 -22.49 12.53
C ASP A 7 14.56 -22.81 12.08
N LYS A 8 13.80 -23.59 12.90
CA LYS A 8 12.40 -23.88 12.62
C LYS A 8 11.53 -22.63 12.67
N LEU A 9 11.79 -21.72 13.61
CA LEU A 9 11.05 -20.48 13.75
C LEU A 9 11.37 -19.53 12.58
N ALA A 10 12.63 -19.42 12.20
CA ALA A 10 13.05 -18.67 11.02
C ALA A 10 12.41 -19.23 9.73
N LEU A 11 12.35 -20.56 9.58
CA LEU A 11 11.68 -21.21 8.46
C LEU A 11 10.18 -20.86 8.44
N PHE A 12 9.49 -20.95 9.57
CA PHE A 12 8.06 -20.60 9.67
C PHE A 12 7.81 -19.13 9.30
N ILE A 13 8.63 -18.18 9.79
CA ILE A 13 8.55 -16.77 9.43
C ILE A 13 8.71 -16.58 7.93
N ASN A 14 9.71 -17.23 7.32
CA ASN A 14 9.95 -17.17 5.89
C ASN A 14 8.78 -17.73 5.08
N VAL A 15 8.22 -18.86 5.49
CA VAL A 15 7.02 -19.45 4.85
C VAL A 15 5.84 -18.47 4.94
N CYS A 16 5.59 -17.86 6.11
CA CYS A 16 4.51 -16.89 6.27
C CYS A 16 4.71 -15.67 5.35
N VAL A 17 5.92 -15.09 5.33
CA VAL A 17 6.22 -13.92 4.48
C VAL A 17 6.08 -14.28 2.99
N GLY A 18 6.60 -15.43 2.56
CA GLY A 18 6.44 -15.92 1.19
C GLY A 18 4.98 -16.17 0.83
N PHE A 19 4.25 -16.86 1.71
CA PHE A 19 2.83 -17.18 1.52
C PHE A 19 1.96 -15.95 1.39
N PHE A 20 2.26 -14.85 2.09
CA PHE A 20 1.55 -13.59 1.94
C PHE A 20 1.51 -13.12 0.48
N PHE A 21 2.64 -13.10 -0.20
CA PHE A 21 2.72 -12.67 -1.59
C PHE A 21 1.96 -13.60 -2.54
N LEU A 22 1.93 -14.91 -2.24
CA LEU A 22 1.25 -15.90 -3.08
C LEU A 22 -0.27 -15.90 -2.86
N SER A 23 -0.71 -15.66 -1.63
CA SER A 23 -2.11 -15.84 -1.22
C SER A 23 -2.95 -14.55 -1.25
N ALA A 24 -2.31 -13.39 -1.20
CA ALA A 24 -3.00 -12.11 -0.97
C ALA A 24 -4.19 -11.85 -1.90
N LEU A 25 -4.11 -12.29 -3.16
CA LEU A 25 -5.14 -12.09 -4.19
C LEU A 25 -5.75 -13.40 -4.73
N THR A 26 -5.38 -14.55 -4.17
CA THR A 26 -5.72 -15.87 -4.72
C THR A 26 -7.06 -16.38 -4.22
N PHE A 27 -7.38 -16.16 -2.95
CA PHE A 27 -8.62 -16.58 -2.32
C PHE A 27 -9.12 -15.55 -1.30
N GLN A 28 -10.40 -15.69 -0.92
CA GLN A 28 -11.04 -14.77 0.02
C GLN A 28 -10.31 -14.76 1.37
N GLY A 29 -9.86 -13.58 1.79
CA GLY A 29 -9.12 -13.43 3.05
C GLY A 29 -7.66 -13.89 3.00
N GLY A 30 -7.10 -14.26 1.83
CA GLY A 30 -5.71 -14.70 1.68
C GLY A 30 -4.68 -13.68 2.21
N TYR A 31 -5.00 -12.40 2.14
CA TYR A 31 -4.19 -11.32 2.70
C TYR A 31 -4.16 -11.30 4.25
N ASN A 32 -5.05 -12.02 4.93
CA ASN A 32 -5.11 -12.08 6.40
C ASN A 32 -4.21 -13.18 6.98
N VAL A 33 -4.07 -14.32 6.29
CA VAL A 33 -3.53 -15.56 6.87
C VAL A 33 -2.13 -15.36 7.43
N ALA A 34 -1.20 -14.91 6.63
CA ALA A 34 0.19 -14.73 7.06
C ALA A 34 0.37 -13.61 8.11
N PRO A 35 -0.23 -12.40 7.95
CA PRO A 35 -0.17 -11.38 8.99
C PRO A 35 -0.74 -11.87 10.33
N MET A 36 -1.89 -12.55 10.34
CA MET A 36 -2.48 -13.07 11.57
C MET A 36 -1.61 -14.15 12.24
N ALA A 37 -1.04 -15.07 11.46
CA ALA A 37 -0.11 -16.06 11.98
C ALA A 37 1.11 -15.41 12.64
N LEU A 38 1.69 -14.38 11.99
CA LEU A 38 2.84 -13.66 12.56
C LEU A 38 2.45 -12.73 13.72
N MET A 39 1.23 -12.20 13.77
CA MET A 39 0.72 -11.46 14.93
C MET A 39 0.61 -12.37 16.15
N LEU A 40 0.03 -13.55 16.01
CA LEU A 40 -0.06 -14.54 17.10
C LEU A 40 1.33 -14.99 17.56
N LEU A 41 2.22 -15.30 16.61
CA LEU A 41 3.59 -15.69 16.92
C LEU A 41 4.37 -14.55 17.59
N GLY A 42 4.23 -13.31 17.12
CA GLY A 42 4.86 -12.12 17.69
C GLY A 42 4.39 -11.81 19.10
N LEU A 43 3.10 -11.97 19.37
CA LEU A 43 2.53 -11.87 20.73
C LEU A 43 3.13 -12.92 21.65
N GLY A 44 3.10 -14.21 21.25
CA GLY A 44 3.70 -15.30 22.01
C GLY A 44 5.20 -15.09 22.27
N TYR A 45 5.94 -14.64 21.26
CA TYR A 45 7.36 -14.29 21.37
C TYR A 45 7.59 -13.12 22.35
N SER A 46 6.79 -12.07 22.29
CA SER A 46 6.88 -10.92 23.19
C SER A 46 6.64 -11.32 24.64
N VAL A 47 5.61 -12.14 24.88
CA VAL A 47 5.31 -12.71 26.20
C VAL A 47 6.47 -13.57 26.70
N TYR A 48 7.03 -14.44 25.85
CA TYR A 48 8.20 -15.26 26.17
C TYR A 48 9.40 -14.39 26.60
N CYS A 49 9.71 -13.33 25.83
CA CYS A 49 10.80 -12.41 26.17
C CYS A 49 10.58 -11.71 27.52
N LEU A 50 9.36 -11.26 27.82
CA LEU A 50 9.02 -10.66 29.12
C LEU A 50 9.23 -11.64 30.28
N PHE A 51 8.76 -12.89 30.16
CA PHE A 51 8.95 -13.92 31.20
C PHE A 51 10.43 -14.28 31.40
N LYS A 52 11.21 -14.32 30.32
CA LYS A 52 12.65 -14.61 30.37
C LYS A 52 13.50 -13.36 30.68
N LYS A 53 12.88 -12.19 30.89
CA LYS A 53 13.56 -10.91 31.10
C LYS A 53 14.60 -10.59 30.01
N MET A 54 14.33 -11.03 28.77
CA MET A 54 15.18 -10.75 27.62
C MET A 54 14.97 -9.32 27.15
N PRO A 55 16.02 -8.49 27.02
CA PRO A 55 15.85 -7.12 26.55
C PRO A 55 15.51 -7.10 25.07
N PHE A 56 14.55 -6.26 24.69
CA PHE A 56 14.34 -5.91 23.28
C PHE A 56 15.39 -4.87 22.87
N ALA A 57 16.40 -5.29 22.09
CA ALA A 57 17.43 -4.38 21.58
C ALA A 57 16.86 -3.46 20.49
N LEU A 58 16.06 -2.47 20.88
CA LEU A 58 15.42 -1.53 19.97
C LEU A 58 16.36 -0.38 19.63
N THR A 59 16.61 -0.21 18.32
CA THR A 59 17.28 1.00 17.82
C THR A 59 16.40 2.23 18.02
N LYS A 60 16.98 3.42 17.95
CA LYS A 60 16.25 4.69 18.01
C LYS A 60 15.15 4.75 16.94
N GLU A 61 15.47 4.30 15.75
CA GLU A 61 14.56 4.30 14.60
C GLU A 61 13.38 3.33 14.82
N ALA A 62 13.62 2.15 15.41
CA ALA A 62 12.56 1.20 15.76
C ALA A 62 11.60 1.77 16.80
N LYS A 63 12.14 2.50 17.80
CA LYS A 63 11.31 3.23 18.77
C LYS A 63 10.45 4.29 18.09
N TRP A 64 11.00 5.06 17.15
CA TRP A 64 10.22 6.03 16.37
C TRP A 64 9.07 5.38 15.60
N LEU A 65 9.31 4.23 14.96
CA LEU A 65 8.25 3.51 14.27
C LEU A 65 7.15 3.06 15.26
N ILE A 66 7.53 2.45 16.40
CA ILE A 66 6.57 2.05 17.44
C ILE A 66 5.75 3.25 17.94
N TRP A 67 6.40 4.36 18.27
CA TRP A 67 5.70 5.57 18.70
C TRP A 67 4.75 6.12 17.62
N THR A 68 5.13 6.01 16.37
CA THR A 68 4.26 6.41 15.26
C THR A 68 3.00 5.54 15.17
N LEU A 69 3.13 4.20 15.31
CA LEU A 69 1.99 3.29 15.32
C LEU A 69 1.07 3.56 16.53
N LEU A 70 1.65 3.76 17.70
CA LEU A 70 0.91 4.12 18.91
C LEU A 70 0.21 5.47 18.78
N PHE A 71 0.89 6.49 18.25
CA PHE A 71 0.30 7.80 18.01
C PHE A 71 -0.85 7.73 17.01
N TYR A 72 -0.65 7.02 15.89
CA TYR A 72 -1.71 6.82 14.90
C TYR A 72 -2.97 6.21 15.54
N PHE A 73 -2.83 5.13 16.31
CA PHE A 73 -3.97 4.51 17.00
C PHE A 73 -4.57 5.41 18.08
N SER A 74 -3.74 6.10 18.88
CA SER A 74 -4.23 6.97 19.96
C SER A 74 -5.13 8.10 19.46
N VAL A 75 -4.88 8.61 18.25
CA VAL A 75 -5.75 9.62 17.61
C VAL A 75 -7.15 9.07 17.31
N PHE A 76 -7.26 7.79 16.92
CA PHE A 76 -8.57 7.15 16.76
C PHE A 76 -9.30 6.98 18.09
N VAL A 77 -8.59 6.56 19.14
CA VAL A 77 -9.17 6.44 20.49
C VAL A 77 -9.64 7.80 20.99
N PHE A 78 -8.82 8.83 20.84
CA PHE A 78 -9.14 10.18 21.25
C PHE A 78 -10.35 10.74 20.48
N SER A 79 -10.39 10.54 19.15
CA SER A 79 -11.53 10.93 18.33
C SER A 79 -12.80 10.18 18.73
N TRP A 80 -12.69 8.87 19.01
CA TRP A 80 -13.81 8.05 19.52
C TRP A 80 -14.38 8.58 20.85
N LEU A 81 -13.50 8.92 21.80
CA LEU A 81 -13.93 9.45 23.10
C LEU A 81 -14.60 10.82 23.02
N ILE A 82 -14.07 11.72 22.18
CA ILE A 82 -14.59 13.12 22.09
C ILE A 82 -15.91 13.19 21.33
N HIS A 83 -16.11 12.31 20.35
CA HIS A 83 -17.29 12.34 19.49
C HIS A 83 -18.34 11.29 19.85
N ASP A 84 -18.26 10.68 21.03
CA ASP A 84 -19.18 9.61 21.48
C ASP A 84 -19.34 8.51 20.43
N GLY A 85 -18.23 8.10 19.82
CA GLY A 85 -18.18 7.15 18.73
C GLY A 85 -18.57 5.74 19.15
N LYS A 86 -18.89 4.86 18.18
CA LYS A 86 -19.12 3.44 18.44
C LYS A 86 -17.80 2.70 18.58
N ILE A 87 -17.68 1.77 19.54
CA ILE A 87 -16.47 0.97 19.79
C ILE A 87 -15.97 0.24 18.53
N ARG A 88 -16.87 -0.13 17.61
CA ARG A 88 -16.55 -0.76 16.32
C ARG A 88 -15.65 0.11 15.44
N GLU A 89 -15.63 1.42 15.64
CA GLU A 89 -14.76 2.34 14.89
C GLU A 89 -13.28 2.10 15.17
N LEU A 90 -12.96 1.47 16.31
CA LEU A 90 -11.60 1.12 16.72
C LEU A 90 -11.14 -0.25 16.20
N ASP A 91 -12.05 -1.11 15.67
CA ASP A 91 -11.69 -2.47 15.24
C ASP A 91 -10.56 -2.48 14.20
N ASN A 92 -10.73 -1.76 13.11
CA ASN A 92 -9.74 -1.74 12.03
C ASN A 92 -8.44 -0.98 12.41
N PRO A 93 -8.49 0.21 13.03
CA PRO A 93 -7.28 0.92 13.49
C PRO A 93 -6.51 0.17 14.57
N SER A 94 -7.16 -0.58 15.48
CA SER A 94 -6.49 -1.33 16.56
C SER A 94 -5.52 -2.39 16.05
N ARG A 95 -5.73 -2.90 14.83
CA ARG A 95 -4.84 -3.90 14.20
C ARG A 95 -3.41 -3.40 14.04
N VAL A 96 -3.22 -2.09 13.95
CA VAL A 96 -1.88 -1.47 13.90
C VAL A 96 -1.05 -1.84 15.12
N LEU A 97 -1.67 -1.97 16.30
CA LEU A 97 -0.98 -2.35 17.53
C LEU A 97 -0.41 -3.77 17.47
N LEU A 98 -1.08 -4.68 16.75
CA LEU A 98 -0.64 -6.06 16.59
C LEU A 98 0.62 -6.19 15.74
N PHE A 99 0.96 -5.16 14.97
CA PHE A 99 2.22 -5.12 14.21
C PHE A 99 3.44 -4.76 15.09
N ILE A 100 3.26 -4.22 16.29
CA ILE A 100 4.37 -3.96 17.22
C ILE A 100 5.03 -5.28 17.65
N PRO A 101 4.31 -6.30 18.16
CA PRO A 101 4.89 -7.62 18.42
C PRO A 101 5.52 -8.28 17.20
N VAL A 102 4.93 -8.10 16.00
CA VAL A 102 5.53 -8.61 14.75
C VAL A 102 6.87 -7.91 14.48
N LEU A 103 6.96 -6.60 14.66
CA LEU A 103 8.22 -5.86 14.53
C LEU A 103 9.27 -6.39 15.50
N LEU A 104 8.94 -6.58 16.78
CA LEU A 104 9.86 -7.14 17.78
C LEU A 104 10.37 -8.52 17.39
N LEU A 105 9.48 -9.39 16.91
CA LEU A 105 9.83 -10.71 16.42
C LEU A 105 10.77 -10.64 15.22
N LEU A 106 10.41 -9.86 14.18
CA LEU A 106 11.18 -9.79 12.93
C LEU A 106 12.51 -9.04 13.06
N LEU A 107 12.66 -8.15 14.05
CA LEU A 107 13.97 -7.55 14.38
C LEU A 107 14.92 -8.55 15.02
N HIS A 108 14.40 -9.56 15.74
CA HIS A 108 15.21 -10.62 16.33
C HIS A 108 15.46 -11.78 15.37
N ILE A 109 14.44 -12.18 14.61
CA ILE A 109 14.48 -13.26 13.63
C ILE A 109 13.98 -12.71 12.29
N PRO A 110 14.86 -12.05 11.52
CA PRO A 110 14.46 -11.41 10.27
C PRO A 110 14.11 -12.45 9.19
N PRO A 111 13.18 -12.12 8.29
CA PRO A 111 12.93 -12.94 7.12
C PRO A 111 14.15 -12.95 6.18
N SER A 112 14.26 -13.98 5.36
CA SER A 112 15.32 -14.09 4.36
C SER A 112 15.03 -13.21 3.15
N LEU A 113 16.02 -12.48 2.67
CA LEU A 113 15.92 -11.73 1.41
C LEU A 113 15.62 -12.66 0.23
N ASN A 114 16.20 -13.86 0.21
CA ASN A 114 15.95 -14.83 -0.86
C ASN A 114 14.47 -15.22 -0.95
N MET A 115 13.76 -15.37 0.18
CA MET A 115 12.33 -15.64 0.16
C MET A 115 11.57 -14.53 -0.57
N VAL A 116 11.89 -13.27 -0.30
CA VAL A 116 11.28 -12.11 -0.93
C VAL A 116 11.60 -12.04 -2.43
N LEU A 117 12.85 -12.30 -2.82
CA LEU A 117 13.30 -12.27 -4.22
C LEU A 117 12.53 -13.21 -5.14
N TYR A 118 12.07 -14.36 -4.62
CA TYR A 118 11.33 -15.34 -5.41
C TYR A 118 9.82 -15.29 -5.18
N ALA A 119 9.37 -15.05 -3.94
CA ALA A 119 7.94 -15.05 -3.63
C ALA A 119 7.19 -13.88 -4.24
N ILE A 120 7.81 -12.70 -4.36
CA ILE A 120 7.15 -11.53 -4.95
C ILE A 120 6.89 -11.71 -6.44
N PRO A 121 7.89 -12.06 -7.30
CA PRO A 121 7.61 -12.30 -8.71
C PRO A 121 6.60 -13.43 -8.93
N LEU A 122 6.70 -14.51 -8.16
CA LEU A 122 5.73 -15.62 -8.25
C LEU A 122 4.33 -15.16 -7.85
N GLY A 123 4.19 -14.41 -6.74
CA GLY A 123 2.92 -13.83 -6.31
C GLY A 123 2.32 -12.85 -7.31
N SER A 124 3.17 -12.05 -7.97
CA SER A 124 2.75 -11.14 -9.04
C SER A 124 2.22 -11.90 -10.26
N MET A 125 2.88 -12.98 -10.67
CA MET A 125 2.39 -13.86 -11.75
C MET A 125 1.05 -14.51 -11.38
N ILE A 126 0.95 -15.05 -10.17
CA ILE A 126 -0.29 -15.65 -9.66
C ILE A 126 -1.43 -14.61 -9.66
N ALA A 127 -1.16 -13.37 -9.21
CA ALA A 127 -2.15 -12.30 -9.23
C ALA A 127 -2.66 -12.01 -10.65
N GLY A 128 -1.77 -11.90 -11.63
CA GLY A 128 -2.15 -11.70 -13.02
C GLY A 128 -2.94 -12.89 -13.61
N ILE A 129 -2.51 -14.12 -13.33
CA ILE A 129 -3.23 -15.34 -13.75
C ILE A 129 -4.62 -15.38 -13.10
N THR A 130 -4.73 -15.05 -11.80
CA THR A 130 -6.01 -14.97 -11.08
C THR A 130 -6.93 -13.95 -11.73
N ALA A 131 -6.42 -12.78 -12.11
CA ALA A 131 -7.21 -11.74 -12.78
C ALA A 131 -7.68 -12.18 -14.18
N ILE A 132 -6.83 -12.87 -14.94
CA ILE A 132 -7.20 -13.47 -16.25
C ILE A 132 -8.30 -14.53 -16.05
N TYR A 133 -8.14 -15.41 -15.07
CA TYR A 133 -9.15 -16.43 -14.74
C TYR A 133 -10.50 -15.79 -14.39
N ASP A 134 -10.50 -14.73 -13.58
CA ASP A 134 -11.72 -14.00 -13.21
C ASP A 134 -12.43 -13.43 -14.45
N LYS A 135 -11.67 -12.90 -15.41
CA LYS A 135 -12.23 -12.32 -16.64
C LYS A 135 -12.71 -13.36 -17.63
N LEU A 136 -11.91 -14.39 -17.89
CA LEU A 136 -12.16 -15.34 -18.99
C LEU A 136 -13.01 -16.53 -18.56
N VAL A 137 -12.90 -16.99 -17.31
CA VAL A 137 -13.59 -18.18 -16.81
C VAL A 137 -14.79 -17.82 -15.96
N LEU A 138 -14.63 -16.86 -15.02
CA LEU A 138 -15.73 -16.42 -14.17
C LEU A 138 -16.57 -15.29 -14.79
N HIS A 139 -16.18 -14.77 -15.94
CA HIS A 139 -16.83 -13.66 -16.65
C HIS A 139 -17.10 -12.44 -15.74
N SER A 140 -16.22 -12.21 -14.76
CA SER A 140 -16.33 -11.10 -13.81
C SER A 140 -16.09 -9.76 -14.52
N GLU A 141 -16.94 -8.76 -14.27
CA GLU A 141 -16.70 -7.40 -14.78
C GLU A 141 -15.43 -6.78 -14.19
N MET A 142 -15.08 -7.13 -12.95
CA MET A 142 -13.93 -6.61 -12.21
C MET A 142 -13.15 -7.78 -11.62
N ALA A 143 -11.90 -7.96 -12.03
CA ALA A 143 -11.04 -8.99 -11.45
C ALA A 143 -10.89 -8.78 -9.93
N PHE A 144 -10.66 -9.87 -9.21
CA PHE A 144 -10.54 -9.97 -7.75
C PHE A 144 -11.83 -9.76 -6.95
N SER A 145 -12.93 -9.27 -7.54
CA SER A 145 -14.15 -8.87 -6.80
C SER A 145 -14.77 -9.98 -5.93
N SER A 146 -14.57 -11.25 -6.28
CA SER A 146 -15.04 -12.41 -5.50
C SER A 146 -14.17 -12.69 -4.26
N ARG A 147 -12.97 -12.11 -4.13
CA ARG A 147 -11.99 -12.42 -3.08
C ARG A 147 -11.67 -11.24 -2.20
N ILE A 148 -11.62 -10.06 -2.79
CA ILE A 148 -11.25 -8.81 -2.15
C ILE A 148 -11.96 -7.67 -2.89
N MET A 149 -12.15 -6.51 -2.27
CA MET A 149 -12.61 -5.33 -3.01
C MET A 149 -11.71 -5.10 -4.23
N HIS A 150 -12.28 -5.03 -5.42
CA HIS A 150 -11.54 -5.00 -6.69
C HIS A 150 -10.51 -3.85 -6.75
N ILE A 151 -10.82 -2.68 -6.15
CA ILE A 151 -9.88 -1.55 -6.08
C ILE A 151 -8.64 -1.93 -5.27
N GLN A 152 -8.83 -2.51 -4.07
CA GLN A 152 -7.72 -2.99 -3.25
C GLN A 152 -6.92 -4.10 -3.96
N GLY A 153 -7.63 -5.01 -4.63
CA GLY A 153 -7.00 -6.07 -5.42
C GLY A 153 -6.11 -5.51 -6.54
N GLY A 154 -6.62 -4.50 -7.26
CA GLY A 154 -5.88 -3.80 -8.32
C GLY A 154 -4.64 -3.07 -7.79
N ASP A 155 -4.77 -2.37 -6.67
CA ASP A 155 -3.68 -1.63 -6.02
C ASP A 155 -2.57 -2.58 -5.51
N ILE A 156 -2.96 -3.69 -4.87
CA ILE A 156 -2.02 -4.72 -4.40
C ILE A 156 -1.32 -5.38 -5.60
N SER A 157 -2.06 -5.73 -6.65
CA SER A 157 -1.51 -6.33 -7.87
C SER A 157 -0.49 -5.40 -8.55
N MET A 158 -0.79 -4.09 -8.66
CA MET A 158 0.14 -3.07 -9.16
C MET A 158 1.41 -3.02 -8.32
N SER A 159 1.27 -3.03 -6.99
CA SER A 159 2.42 -3.02 -6.08
C SER A 159 3.31 -4.25 -6.28
N LEU A 160 2.73 -5.46 -6.39
CA LEU A 160 3.48 -6.69 -6.68
C LEU A 160 4.21 -6.60 -8.00
N GLY A 161 3.58 -6.04 -9.04
CA GLY A 161 4.20 -5.78 -10.34
C GLY A 161 5.42 -4.85 -10.21
N MET A 162 5.29 -3.74 -9.51
CA MET A 162 6.37 -2.78 -9.33
C MET A 162 7.51 -3.32 -8.46
N PHE A 163 7.21 -4.13 -7.43
CA PHE A 163 8.22 -4.83 -6.65
C PHE A 163 8.98 -5.86 -7.50
N SER A 164 8.26 -6.62 -8.34
CA SER A 164 8.88 -7.57 -9.28
C SER A 164 9.81 -6.85 -10.24
N PHE A 165 9.43 -5.68 -10.71
CA PHE A 165 10.27 -4.87 -11.58
C PHE A 165 11.54 -4.38 -10.87
N ALA A 166 11.44 -3.93 -9.62
CA ALA A 166 12.60 -3.56 -8.79
C ALA A 166 13.56 -4.75 -8.56
N ILE A 167 13.02 -5.95 -8.32
CA ILE A 167 13.79 -7.19 -8.20
C ILE A 167 14.46 -7.53 -9.54
N GLY A 168 13.79 -7.28 -10.66
CA GLY A 168 14.38 -7.43 -11.99
C GLY A 168 15.64 -6.58 -12.17
N PHE A 169 15.63 -5.31 -11.72
CA PHE A 169 16.83 -4.46 -11.71
C PHE A 169 17.95 -5.03 -10.85
N TYR A 170 17.64 -5.60 -9.71
CA TYR A 170 18.63 -6.25 -8.85
C TYR A 170 19.29 -7.44 -9.56
N PHE A 171 18.52 -8.34 -10.18
CA PHE A 171 19.07 -9.48 -10.92
C PHE A 171 19.84 -9.04 -12.17
N PHE A 172 19.40 -7.97 -12.81
CA PHE A 172 20.13 -7.36 -13.93
C PHE A 172 21.53 -6.89 -13.52
N GLN A 173 21.64 -6.21 -12.38
CA GLN A 173 22.95 -5.79 -11.82
C GLN A 173 23.85 -6.99 -11.45
N LYS A 174 23.26 -8.13 -11.09
CA LYS A 174 23.96 -9.39 -10.81
C LYS A 174 24.24 -10.21 -12.09
N THR A 175 23.96 -9.66 -13.28
CA THR A 175 24.10 -10.33 -14.59
C THR A 175 23.28 -11.62 -14.75
N GLN A 176 22.23 -11.79 -13.97
CA GLN A 176 21.34 -12.94 -13.99
C GLN A 176 20.16 -12.71 -14.94
N LEU A 177 20.43 -12.66 -16.25
CA LEU A 177 19.47 -12.23 -17.28
C LEU A 177 18.18 -13.08 -17.33
N LYS A 178 18.26 -14.39 -17.04
CA LYS A 178 17.07 -15.27 -17.01
C LYS A 178 16.10 -14.85 -15.88
N LEU A 179 16.63 -14.59 -14.69
CA LEU A 179 15.83 -14.12 -13.56
C LEU A 179 15.32 -12.69 -13.79
N THR A 180 16.11 -11.84 -14.43
CA THR A 180 15.67 -10.51 -14.86
C THR A 180 14.45 -10.60 -15.77
N ALA A 181 14.51 -11.43 -16.82
CA ALA A 181 13.40 -11.62 -17.75
C ALA A 181 12.13 -12.17 -17.05
N LEU A 182 12.32 -13.14 -16.13
CA LEU A 182 11.22 -13.68 -15.33
C LEU A 182 10.57 -12.61 -14.44
N CYS A 183 11.37 -11.75 -13.81
CA CYS A 183 10.84 -10.65 -12.99
C CYS A 183 10.12 -9.58 -13.81
N ILE A 184 10.60 -9.28 -15.03
CA ILE A 184 9.90 -8.38 -15.96
C ILE A 184 8.55 -8.99 -16.38
N LEU A 185 8.52 -10.27 -16.74
CA LEU A 185 7.28 -10.98 -17.04
C LEU A 185 6.30 -10.93 -15.86
N ALA A 186 6.79 -11.22 -14.66
CA ALA A 186 6.00 -11.13 -13.44
C ALA A 186 5.45 -9.72 -13.18
N ALA A 187 6.25 -8.69 -13.46
CA ALA A 187 5.81 -7.29 -13.36
C ALA A 187 4.65 -6.99 -14.33
N LEU A 188 4.74 -7.47 -15.56
CA LEU A 188 3.67 -7.32 -16.55
C LEU A 188 2.38 -8.02 -16.11
N PHE A 189 2.46 -9.22 -15.51
CA PHE A 189 1.31 -9.91 -14.95
C PHE A 189 0.67 -9.14 -13.79
N GLY A 190 1.46 -8.56 -12.88
CA GLY A 190 0.94 -7.74 -11.79
C GLY A 190 0.25 -6.47 -12.29
N ILE A 191 0.83 -5.78 -13.27
CA ILE A 191 0.25 -4.60 -13.91
C ILE A 191 -1.06 -5.00 -14.65
N LEU A 192 -1.05 -6.11 -15.39
CA LEU A 192 -2.23 -6.64 -16.08
C LEU A 192 -3.36 -6.93 -15.07
N GLY A 193 -3.05 -7.56 -13.93
CA GLY A 193 -4.03 -7.79 -12.86
C GLY A 193 -4.67 -6.50 -12.36
N SER A 194 -3.89 -5.43 -12.19
CA SER A 194 -4.41 -4.10 -11.84
C SER A 194 -5.34 -3.53 -12.92
N ILE A 195 -4.97 -3.64 -14.18
CA ILE A 195 -5.80 -3.19 -15.31
C ILE A 195 -7.13 -3.96 -15.34
N LEU A 196 -7.08 -5.29 -15.25
CA LEU A 196 -8.27 -6.15 -15.28
C LEU A 196 -9.18 -5.96 -14.06
N SER A 197 -8.68 -5.44 -12.95
CA SER A 197 -9.51 -5.05 -11.80
C SER A 197 -10.38 -3.82 -12.05
N THR A 198 -10.11 -3.07 -13.13
CA THR A 198 -10.75 -1.79 -13.46
C THR A 198 -10.56 -0.66 -12.43
N ALA A 199 -9.65 -0.84 -11.48
CA ALA A 199 -9.35 0.10 -10.40
C ALA A 199 -8.49 1.28 -10.89
N ARG A 200 -9.11 2.29 -11.49
CA ARG A 200 -8.42 3.46 -12.10
C ARG A 200 -7.57 4.26 -11.09
N GLY A 201 -7.97 4.24 -9.83
CA GLY A 201 -7.26 4.97 -8.77
C GLY A 201 -5.82 4.54 -8.55
N GLY A 202 -5.49 3.28 -8.85
CA GLY A 202 -4.14 2.73 -8.76
C GLY A 202 -3.26 2.99 -9.98
N TRP A 203 -3.84 3.31 -11.14
CA TRP A 203 -3.07 3.46 -12.39
C TRP A 203 -2.06 4.61 -12.38
N PRO A 204 -2.32 5.78 -11.77
CA PRO A 204 -1.33 6.84 -11.64
C PRO A 204 -0.07 6.41 -10.87
N ALA A 205 -0.16 5.35 -10.06
CA ALA A 205 0.99 4.81 -9.36
C ALA A 205 2.04 4.25 -10.33
N LEU A 206 1.63 3.63 -11.44
CA LEU A 206 2.55 3.02 -12.41
C LEU A 206 3.60 4.01 -12.93
N PRO A 207 3.25 5.12 -13.59
CA PRO A 207 4.25 6.06 -14.09
C PRO A 207 5.06 6.70 -12.97
N ILE A 208 4.45 7.04 -11.84
CA ILE A 208 5.14 7.68 -10.71
C ILE A 208 6.18 6.73 -10.09
N LEU A 209 5.80 5.48 -9.82
CA LEU A 209 6.70 4.47 -9.26
C LEU A 209 7.79 4.07 -10.26
N LEU A 210 7.47 4.01 -11.55
CA LEU A 210 8.45 3.75 -12.60
C LEU A 210 9.49 4.88 -12.66
N ILE A 211 9.07 6.13 -12.64
CA ILE A 211 9.98 7.29 -12.59
C ILE A 211 10.85 7.24 -11.33
N ALA A 212 10.27 6.94 -10.17
CA ALA A 212 11.01 6.80 -8.93
C ALA A 212 12.07 5.67 -9.03
N LEU A 213 11.69 4.51 -9.58
CA LEU A 213 12.59 3.39 -9.78
C LEU A 213 13.73 3.73 -10.74
N LEU A 214 13.43 4.33 -11.87
CA LEU A 214 14.43 4.77 -12.85
C LEU A 214 15.37 5.82 -12.24
N TRP A 215 14.85 6.74 -11.45
CA TRP A 215 15.66 7.74 -10.77
C TRP A 215 16.60 7.13 -9.73
N ILE A 216 16.14 6.12 -8.96
CA ILE A 216 16.95 5.39 -7.99
C ILE A 216 18.11 4.65 -8.68
N TYR A 217 17.84 4.02 -9.82
CA TYR A 217 18.83 3.20 -10.55
C TYR A 217 19.55 3.96 -11.68
N ARG A 218 19.30 5.27 -11.89
CA ARG A 218 19.84 6.05 -13.02
C ARG A 218 21.36 5.98 -13.22
N ARG A 219 22.12 5.77 -12.13
CA ARG A 219 23.58 5.65 -12.20
C ARG A 219 24.05 4.27 -12.67
N ASN A 220 23.16 3.26 -12.62
CA ASN A 220 23.45 1.89 -12.98
C ASN A 220 22.88 1.51 -14.36
N LEU A 221 22.14 2.42 -15.00
CA LEU A 221 21.50 2.19 -16.28
C LEU A 221 22.24 2.95 -17.40
N SER A 222 22.45 2.30 -18.54
CA SER A 222 22.96 2.98 -19.72
C SER A 222 21.89 3.97 -20.26
N LYS A 223 22.35 5.05 -20.91
CA LYS A 223 21.44 6.00 -21.58
C LYS A 223 20.55 5.29 -22.60
N THR A 224 21.12 4.34 -23.34
CA THR A 224 20.38 3.53 -24.32
C THR A 224 19.24 2.74 -23.66
N PHE A 225 19.51 2.05 -22.54
CA PHE A 225 18.48 1.31 -21.80
C PHE A 225 17.33 2.25 -21.36
N PHE A 226 17.68 3.43 -20.85
CA PHE A 226 16.70 4.41 -20.41
C PHE A 226 15.80 4.89 -21.56
N ILE A 227 16.39 5.24 -22.70
CA ILE A 227 15.66 5.67 -23.90
C ILE A 227 14.79 4.53 -24.45
N THR A 228 15.33 3.29 -24.51
CA THR A 228 14.57 2.13 -24.98
C THR A 228 13.35 1.86 -24.10
N LEU A 229 13.51 1.92 -22.78
CA LEU A 229 12.40 1.69 -21.84
C LEU A 229 11.31 2.75 -21.96
N ILE A 230 11.69 4.04 -22.05
CA ILE A 230 10.74 5.13 -22.29
C ILE A 230 10.04 4.93 -23.64
N GLY A 231 10.80 4.59 -24.70
CA GLY A 231 10.24 4.33 -26.03
C GLY A 231 9.22 3.18 -26.02
N LEU A 232 9.55 2.05 -25.38
CA LEU A 232 8.63 0.91 -25.25
C LEU A 232 7.37 1.29 -24.45
N PHE A 233 7.52 2.08 -23.39
CA PHE A 233 6.38 2.54 -22.59
C PHE A 233 5.48 3.47 -23.39
N THR A 234 6.07 4.39 -24.14
CA THR A 234 5.34 5.30 -25.04
C THR A 234 4.61 4.52 -26.13
N LEU A 235 5.28 3.54 -26.77
CA LEU A 235 4.68 2.70 -27.78
C LEU A 235 3.53 1.84 -27.20
N ALA A 236 3.67 1.34 -25.98
CA ALA A 236 2.61 0.61 -25.31
C ALA A 236 1.38 1.50 -25.05
N ILE A 237 1.58 2.74 -24.59
CA ILE A 237 0.49 3.72 -24.40
C ILE A 237 -0.19 4.00 -25.75
N ILE A 238 0.59 4.32 -26.79
CA ILE A 238 0.05 4.58 -28.14
C ILE A 238 -0.72 3.34 -28.65
N GLY A 239 -0.15 2.13 -28.52
CA GLY A 239 -0.82 0.90 -28.91
C GLY A 239 -2.16 0.69 -28.19
N ILE A 240 -2.19 0.93 -26.90
CA ILE A 240 -3.42 0.85 -26.09
C ILE A 240 -4.46 1.89 -26.56
N THR A 241 -4.05 3.12 -26.81
CA THR A 241 -5.00 4.18 -27.25
C THR A 241 -5.56 3.98 -28.64
N GLN A 242 -4.87 3.23 -29.50
CA GLN A 242 -5.30 2.93 -30.87
C GLN A 242 -6.18 1.66 -30.98
N MET A 243 -6.35 0.88 -29.90
CA MET A 243 -7.22 -0.29 -29.93
C MET A 243 -8.69 0.12 -30.10
N PRO A 244 -9.44 -0.45 -31.05
CA PRO A 244 -10.87 -0.21 -31.17
C PRO A 244 -11.61 -0.71 -29.92
N ASN A 245 -12.64 -0.03 -29.49
CA ASN A 245 -13.43 -0.32 -28.28
C ASN A 245 -12.60 -0.41 -27.00
N ASN A 246 -11.62 0.49 -26.88
CA ASN A 246 -10.71 0.50 -25.73
C ASN A 246 -11.39 1.09 -24.51
N GLN A 247 -11.73 0.25 -23.54
CA GLN A 247 -12.32 0.66 -22.26
C GLN A 247 -11.49 1.74 -21.53
N ILE A 248 -10.17 1.79 -21.72
CA ILE A 248 -9.30 2.80 -21.11
C ILE A 248 -9.56 4.17 -21.74
N SER A 249 -9.63 4.26 -23.07
CA SER A 249 -9.94 5.51 -23.78
C SER A 249 -11.34 6.01 -23.48
N GLU A 250 -12.35 5.12 -23.48
CA GLU A 250 -13.72 5.45 -23.10
C GLU A 250 -13.81 5.99 -21.67
N ARG A 251 -13.08 5.37 -20.76
CA ARG A 251 -13.01 5.76 -19.36
C ARG A 251 -12.29 7.10 -19.14
N PHE A 252 -11.30 7.38 -19.97
CA PHE A 252 -10.59 8.66 -19.93
C PHE A 252 -11.50 9.78 -20.49
N ALA A 253 -12.17 9.52 -21.62
CA ALA A 253 -13.14 10.45 -22.20
C ALA A 253 -14.29 10.72 -21.22
N ALA A 254 -14.85 9.68 -20.59
CA ALA A 254 -15.88 9.86 -19.56
C ALA A 254 -15.40 10.70 -18.37
N ALA A 255 -14.13 10.55 -17.94
CA ALA A 255 -13.59 11.39 -16.86
C ALA A 255 -13.40 12.85 -17.30
N GLN A 256 -13.01 13.10 -18.55
CA GLN A 256 -12.94 14.47 -19.09
C GLN A 256 -14.31 15.11 -19.18
N ASP A 257 -15.32 14.37 -19.65
CA ASP A 257 -16.71 14.83 -19.72
C ASP A 257 -17.28 15.13 -18.32
N ASP A 258 -17.06 14.26 -17.35
CA ASP A 258 -17.42 14.47 -15.94
C ASP A 258 -16.83 15.79 -15.39
N ILE A 259 -15.54 16.05 -15.69
CA ILE A 259 -14.85 17.28 -15.25
C ILE A 259 -15.48 18.51 -15.93
N GLN A 260 -15.71 18.43 -17.23
CA GLN A 260 -16.30 19.53 -18.00
C GLN A 260 -17.71 19.85 -17.50
N GLN A 261 -18.57 18.84 -17.29
CA GLN A 261 -19.92 19.00 -16.73
C GLN A 261 -19.88 19.64 -15.33
N TYR A 262 -18.89 19.26 -14.50
CA TYR A 262 -18.73 19.88 -13.19
C TYR A 262 -18.33 21.35 -13.28
N LEU A 263 -17.37 21.69 -14.13
CA LEU A 263 -16.88 23.06 -14.29
C LEU A 263 -17.91 24.01 -14.92
N GLU A 264 -18.68 23.51 -15.90
CA GLU A 264 -19.65 24.34 -16.65
C GLU A 264 -21.03 24.39 -15.98
N GLN A 265 -21.47 23.31 -15.34
CA GLN A 265 -22.84 23.14 -14.85
C GLN A 265 -22.94 22.87 -13.35
N GLY A 266 -21.81 22.70 -12.66
CA GLY A 266 -21.80 22.29 -11.25
C GLY A 266 -22.35 20.88 -11.02
N ASN A 267 -22.29 19.99 -12.05
CA ASN A 267 -22.88 18.65 -11.94
C ASN A 267 -22.07 17.72 -11.02
N GLY A 268 -22.42 17.72 -9.74
CA GLY A 268 -21.87 16.83 -8.73
C GLY A 268 -22.42 15.40 -8.72
N SER A 269 -23.31 15.05 -9.69
CA SER A 269 -23.93 13.71 -9.74
C SER A 269 -23.16 12.70 -10.60
N THR A 270 -22.07 13.11 -11.25
CA THR A 270 -21.16 12.22 -11.98
C THR A 270 -20.13 11.57 -11.04
N SER A 271 -19.39 10.57 -11.54
CA SER A 271 -18.38 9.88 -10.74
C SER A 271 -17.23 10.80 -10.26
N VAL A 272 -16.78 11.73 -11.11
CA VAL A 272 -15.71 12.69 -10.76
C VAL A 272 -16.31 13.90 -10.05
N GLY A 273 -17.45 14.41 -10.51
CA GLY A 273 -18.14 15.53 -9.90
C GLY A 273 -18.50 15.29 -8.43
N ALA A 274 -18.99 14.07 -8.11
CA ALA A 274 -19.26 13.70 -6.71
C ALA A 274 -18.00 13.75 -5.82
N ARG A 275 -16.82 13.41 -6.35
CA ARG A 275 -15.58 13.56 -5.59
C ARG A 275 -15.25 15.01 -5.32
N PHE A 276 -15.43 15.90 -6.28
CA PHE A 276 -15.23 17.34 -6.07
C PHE A 276 -16.18 17.89 -5.00
N ASP A 277 -17.45 17.51 -5.05
CA ASP A 277 -18.44 17.87 -4.02
C ASP A 277 -18.05 17.32 -2.63
N MET A 278 -17.62 16.04 -2.56
CA MET A 278 -17.14 15.46 -1.30
C MET A 278 -15.92 16.23 -0.77
N TRP A 279 -14.98 16.63 -1.64
CA TRP A 279 -13.81 17.41 -1.23
C TRP A 279 -14.18 18.83 -0.80
N GLN A 280 -15.11 19.49 -1.52
CA GLN A 280 -15.68 20.78 -1.12
C GLN A 280 -16.31 20.67 0.28
N SER A 281 -17.10 19.61 0.55
CA SER A 281 -17.66 19.37 1.87
C SER A 281 -16.60 19.28 2.97
N VAL A 282 -15.45 18.65 2.68
CA VAL A 282 -14.33 18.55 3.64
C VAL A 282 -13.76 19.93 3.95
N PHE A 283 -13.54 20.79 2.95
CA PHE A 283 -13.00 22.13 3.18
C PHE A 283 -13.94 22.98 4.05
N ILE A 284 -15.25 22.86 3.86
CA ILE A 284 -16.25 23.53 4.73
C ILE A 284 -16.16 22.97 6.16
N MET A 285 -16.14 21.63 6.30
CA MET A 285 -16.05 20.97 7.60
C MET A 285 -14.77 21.35 8.38
N VAL A 286 -13.66 21.52 7.67
CA VAL A 286 -12.36 21.89 8.28
C VAL A 286 -12.40 23.34 8.78
N GLN A 287 -13.04 24.25 8.09
CA GLN A 287 -13.22 25.64 8.57
C GLN A 287 -13.99 25.70 9.88
N GLU A 288 -14.98 24.82 10.08
CA GLU A 288 -15.77 24.77 11.30
C GLU A 288 -15.06 24.03 12.45
N LYS A 289 -14.36 22.91 12.15
CA LYS A 289 -13.66 22.08 13.16
C LYS A 289 -12.26 21.66 12.70
N PRO A 290 -11.27 22.57 12.67
CA PRO A 290 -9.96 22.30 12.05
C PRO A 290 -9.09 21.33 12.83
N ILE A 291 -9.15 21.28 14.17
CA ILE A 291 -8.18 20.56 15.00
C ILE A 291 -8.55 19.09 15.17
N LEU A 292 -9.78 18.79 15.56
CA LEU A 292 -10.24 17.45 15.94
C LEU A 292 -11.26 16.86 14.95
N GLY A 293 -11.74 17.65 13.97
CA GLY A 293 -12.71 17.23 12.98
C GLY A 293 -14.09 16.94 13.55
N TRP A 294 -14.87 16.15 12.84
CA TRP A 294 -16.28 15.87 13.12
C TRP A 294 -16.55 14.47 13.67
N GLY A 295 -15.52 13.65 13.85
CA GLY A 295 -15.66 12.25 14.20
C GLY A 295 -16.08 11.37 13.02
N THR A 296 -16.00 10.05 13.22
CA THR A 296 -16.29 9.07 12.16
C THR A 296 -17.75 9.10 11.71
N GLN A 297 -18.68 9.37 12.60
CA GLN A 297 -20.11 9.46 12.31
C GLN A 297 -20.57 10.90 11.98
N GLY A 298 -19.99 11.91 12.62
CA GLY A 298 -20.35 13.31 12.41
C GLY A 298 -19.98 13.82 11.03
N ALA A 299 -18.86 13.40 10.45
CA ALA A 299 -18.45 13.85 9.12
C ALA A 299 -19.43 13.42 8.01
N PRO A 300 -19.92 12.17 7.90
CA PRO A 300 -20.98 11.81 6.97
C PRO A 300 -22.29 12.57 7.22
N GLN A 301 -22.70 12.75 8.49
CA GLN A 301 -23.92 13.51 8.84
C GLN A 301 -23.83 14.96 8.37
N LYS A 302 -22.69 15.62 8.61
CA LYS A 302 -22.46 16.99 8.15
C LYS A 302 -22.48 17.07 6.61
N ARG A 303 -21.90 16.10 5.91
CA ARG A 303 -21.94 16.02 4.44
C ARG A 303 -23.38 15.90 3.93
N HIS A 304 -24.19 15.06 4.57
CA HIS A 304 -25.61 14.94 4.26
C HIS A 304 -26.36 16.27 4.46
N GLN A 305 -26.13 16.97 5.57
CA GLN A 305 -26.69 18.30 5.83
C GLN A 305 -26.31 19.32 4.75
N LEU A 306 -25.05 19.31 4.29
CA LEU A 306 -24.60 20.19 3.20
C LEU A 306 -25.31 19.87 1.87
N ALA A 307 -25.65 18.61 1.63
CA ALA A 307 -26.43 18.20 0.47
C ALA A 307 -27.89 18.64 0.59
N GLU A 308 -28.50 18.50 1.77
CA GLU A 308 -29.88 19.01 2.04
C GLU A 308 -29.99 20.54 1.85
N GLN A 309 -28.92 21.27 2.17
CA GLN A 309 -28.79 22.71 1.96
C GLN A 309 -28.51 23.09 0.49
N GLY A 310 -28.32 22.13 -0.40
CA GLY A 310 -28.00 22.36 -1.81
C GLY A 310 -26.59 22.90 -2.07
N ILE A 311 -25.69 22.80 -1.07
CA ILE A 311 -24.28 23.24 -1.20
C ILE A 311 -23.45 22.23 -2.02
N ILE A 312 -23.78 20.96 -1.91
CA ILE A 312 -23.23 19.85 -2.69
C ILE A 312 -24.39 19.02 -3.26
N SER A 313 -24.09 18.16 -4.23
CA SER A 313 -25.10 17.27 -4.82
C SER A 313 -25.63 16.27 -3.80
N GLN A 314 -26.90 15.88 -3.94
CA GLN A 314 -27.55 14.84 -3.14
C GLN A 314 -26.79 13.49 -3.28
N TYR A 315 -26.23 13.23 -4.47
CA TYR A 315 -25.45 12.05 -4.73
C TYR A 315 -24.15 12.01 -3.87
N ALA A 316 -23.41 13.12 -3.82
CA ALA A 316 -22.22 13.23 -2.97
C ALA A 316 -22.55 13.14 -1.46
N GLY A 317 -23.71 13.62 -1.05
CA GLY A 317 -24.20 13.57 0.34
C GLY A 317 -24.39 12.17 0.92
N GLN A 318 -24.55 11.15 0.06
CA GLN A 318 -24.79 9.75 0.47
C GLN A 318 -23.51 9.02 0.91
N PHE A 319 -22.33 9.54 0.56
CA PHE A 319 -21.06 8.84 0.83
C PHE A 319 -20.58 9.07 2.27
N THR A 320 -20.13 7.99 2.90
CA THR A 320 -19.58 7.98 4.27
C THR A 320 -18.10 8.37 4.34
N HIS A 321 -17.43 8.51 3.20
CA HIS A 321 -16.01 8.85 3.07
C HIS A 321 -15.78 9.76 1.86
N ALA A 322 -14.62 10.44 1.83
CA ALA A 322 -14.31 11.44 0.81
C ALA A 322 -13.64 10.86 -0.47
N HIS A 323 -13.54 9.54 -0.63
CA HIS A 323 -12.76 8.89 -1.69
C HIS A 323 -11.32 9.45 -1.86
N ASN A 324 -10.77 9.96 -0.77
CA ASN A 324 -9.42 10.45 -0.60
C ASN A 324 -9.10 10.33 0.89
N GLN A 325 -8.14 9.46 1.25
CA GLN A 325 -7.85 9.15 2.65
C GLN A 325 -7.36 10.37 3.43
N TYR A 326 -6.59 11.27 2.79
CA TYR A 326 -6.07 12.48 3.42
C TYR A 326 -7.23 13.41 3.85
N LEU A 327 -8.17 13.62 2.95
CA LEU A 327 -9.34 14.45 3.19
C LEU A 327 -10.33 13.76 4.14
N ASP A 328 -10.43 12.43 4.08
CA ASP A 328 -11.28 11.66 4.98
C ASP A 328 -10.78 11.75 6.43
N ASP A 329 -9.46 11.59 6.66
CA ASP A 329 -8.85 11.77 7.97
C ASP A 329 -8.96 13.22 8.46
N LEU A 330 -8.78 14.18 7.56
CA LEU A 330 -8.88 15.61 7.88
C LEU A 330 -10.33 15.98 8.29
N SER A 331 -11.35 15.48 7.60
CA SER A 331 -12.74 15.74 7.97
C SER A 331 -13.17 15.09 9.29
N LYS A 332 -12.69 13.86 9.54
CA LYS A 332 -13.09 13.06 10.70
C LYS A 332 -12.30 13.38 11.96
N ARG A 333 -10.98 13.67 11.83
CA ARG A 333 -10.04 13.81 12.96
C ARG A 333 -9.23 15.11 12.91
N GLY A 334 -9.55 16.02 12.00
CA GLY A 334 -8.88 17.30 11.83
C GLY A 334 -7.42 17.19 11.47
N ILE A 335 -6.67 18.27 11.73
CA ILE A 335 -5.23 18.33 11.47
C ILE A 335 -4.45 17.29 12.30
N VAL A 336 -4.93 16.96 13.50
CA VAL A 336 -4.30 15.93 14.36
C VAL A 336 -4.36 14.56 13.68
N GLY A 337 -5.53 14.21 13.08
CA GLY A 337 -5.68 12.98 12.29
C GLY A 337 -4.79 12.97 11.05
N LEU A 338 -4.75 14.07 10.31
CA LEU A 338 -3.90 14.18 9.13
C LEU A 338 -2.41 14.07 9.47
N VAL A 339 -1.94 14.68 10.56
CA VAL A 339 -0.54 14.59 11.01
C VAL A 339 -0.20 13.15 11.40
N ALA A 340 -1.05 12.46 12.15
CA ALA A 340 -0.85 11.07 12.52
C ALA A 340 -0.85 10.15 11.28
N PHE A 341 -1.74 10.41 10.34
CA PHE A 341 -1.81 9.70 9.06
C PHE A 341 -0.54 9.92 8.19
N LEU A 342 -0.06 11.15 8.09
CA LEU A 342 1.19 11.43 7.37
C LEU A 342 2.41 10.81 8.05
N ALA A 343 2.43 10.74 9.38
CA ALA A 343 3.54 10.17 10.13
C ALA A 343 3.79 8.69 9.79
N ILE A 344 2.74 7.91 9.55
CA ILE A 344 2.89 6.48 9.18
C ILE A 344 3.62 6.30 7.83
N PHE A 345 3.64 7.29 6.96
CA PHE A 345 4.39 7.28 5.70
C PHE A 345 5.79 7.90 5.87
N VAL A 346 5.87 9.07 6.49
CA VAL A 346 7.12 9.85 6.59
C VAL A 346 8.19 9.11 7.40
N ILE A 347 7.81 8.45 8.50
CA ILE A 347 8.77 7.76 9.36
C ILE A 347 9.42 6.55 8.65
N PRO A 348 8.68 5.63 8.01
CA PRO A 348 9.28 4.57 7.21
C PRO A 348 10.10 5.09 6.01
N LEU A 349 9.63 6.11 5.28
CA LEU A 349 10.38 6.71 4.18
C LEU A 349 11.74 7.24 4.64
N ARG A 350 11.76 8.01 5.74
CA ARG A 350 13.02 8.51 6.32
C ARG A 350 14.00 7.39 6.65
N ARG A 351 13.50 6.22 7.01
CA ARG A 351 14.32 5.04 7.29
C ARG A 351 14.92 4.44 6.02
N PHE A 352 14.15 4.36 4.93
CA PHE A 352 14.59 3.72 3.68
C PHE A 352 15.45 4.62 2.81
N MET A 353 15.17 5.94 2.75
CA MET A 353 15.83 6.88 1.84
C MET A 353 17.38 6.83 1.84
N PRO A 354 18.08 6.72 3.00
CA PRO A 354 19.54 6.61 2.99
C PRO A 354 20.05 5.37 2.24
N GLY A 355 19.32 4.26 2.33
CA GLY A 355 19.67 2.99 1.67
C GLY A 355 19.58 3.02 0.16
N LEU A 356 18.82 3.95 -0.43
CA LEU A 356 18.71 4.12 -1.88
C LEU A 356 20.05 4.51 -2.54
N LYS A 357 20.97 5.05 -1.75
CA LYS A 357 22.31 5.44 -2.21
C LYS A 357 23.39 4.40 -1.84
N SER A 358 23.01 3.29 -1.24
CA SER A 358 23.96 2.24 -0.81
C SER A 358 24.65 1.58 -2.01
N ASP A 359 25.92 1.27 -1.82
CA ASP A 359 26.71 0.48 -2.79
C ASP A 359 26.37 -1.00 -2.72
N SER A 360 25.86 -1.50 -1.57
CA SER A 360 25.30 -2.87 -1.47
C SER A 360 24.01 -2.97 -2.27
N ALA A 361 23.99 -3.84 -3.27
CA ALA A 361 22.84 -4.09 -4.11
C ALA A 361 21.63 -4.59 -3.28
N GLU A 362 21.87 -5.42 -2.26
CA GLU A 362 20.85 -5.95 -1.35
C GLU A 362 20.21 -4.83 -0.51
N THR A 363 21.04 -3.99 0.10
CA THR A 363 20.56 -2.84 0.90
C THR A 363 19.77 -1.88 0.03
N LYS A 364 20.27 -1.57 -1.17
CA LYS A 364 19.61 -0.69 -2.13
C LYS A 364 18.27 -1.28 -2.57
N LEU A 365 18.19 -2.57 -2.85
CA LEU A 365 16.95 -3.23 -3.23
C LEU A 365 15.91 -3.15 -2.10
N ILE A 366 16.27 -3.52 -0.87
CA ILE A 366 15.33 -3.49 0.25
C ILE A 366 14.83 -2.07 0.50
N ALA A 367 15.72 -1.08 0.45
CA ALA A 367 15.35 0.33 0.55
C ALA A 367 14.42 0.76 -0.58
N THR A 368 14.65 0.28 -1.80
CA THR A 368 13.78 0.53 -2.97
C THR A 368 12.40 -0.08 -2.76
N LEU A 369 12.31 -1.36 -2.36
CA LEU A 369 11.04 -2.03 -2.10
C LEU A 369 10.23 -1.31 -1.02
N GLY A 370 10.87 -0.93 0.10
CA GLY A 370 10.23 -0.17 1.16
C GLY A 370 9.76 1.23 0.70
N THR A 371 10.56 1.92 -0.11
CA THR A 371 10.21 3.25 -0.65
C THR A 371 9.05 3.14 -1.64
N LEU A 372 9.11 2.21 -2.60
CA LEU A 372 8.03 1.98 -3.57
C LEU A 372 6.72 1.59 -2.87
N HIS A 373 6.80 0.75 -1.83
CA HIS A 373 5.64 0.36 -1.04
C HIS A 373 4.93 1.57 -0.41
N VAL A 374 5.68 2.43 0.27
CA VAL A 374 5.11 3.62 0.90
C VAL A 374 4.56 4.58 -0.14
N LEU A 375 5.31 4.87 -1.22
CA LEU A 375 4.86 5.76 -2.29
C LEU A 375 3.61 5.23 -2.99
N ALA A 376 3.54 3.92 -3.27
CA ALA A 376 2.37 3.29 -3.89
C ALA A 376 1.11 3.55 -3.06
N VAL A 377 1.15 3.25 -1.75
CA VAL A 377 -0.02 3.43 -0.88
C VAL A 377 -0.36 4.91 -0.69
N MET A 378 0.63 5.81 -0.64
CA MET A 378 0.37 7.25 -0.65
C MET A 378 -0.44 7.68 -1.88
N ILE A 379 -0.11 7.13 -3.07
CA ILE A 379 -0.85 7.43 -4.31
C ILE A 379 -2.24 6.83 -4.28
N TYR A 380 -2.41 5.58 -3.83
CA TYR A 380 -3.72 4.93 -3.71
C TYR A 380 -4.66 5.72 -2.79
N CYS A 381 -4.13 6.27 -1.71
CA CYS A 381 -4.87 7.11 -0.77
C CYS A 381 -5.41 8.42 -1.37
N LEU A 382 -4.91 8.86 -2.53
CA LEU A 382 -5.45 10.04 -3.22
C LEU A 382 -6.82 9.80 -3.86
N SER A 383 -7.15 8.54 -4.19
CA SER A 383 -8.35 8.19 -4.95
C SER A 383 -9.34 7.33 -4.18
N GLN A 384 -8.98 6.85 -2.98
CA GLN A 384 -9.87 6.07 -2.12
C GLN A 384 -9.46 6.17 -0.64
N SER A 385 -10.37 5.75 0.25
CA SER A 385 -10.12 5.60 1.67
C SER A 385 -9.47 4.22 1.93
N PHE A 386 -8.18 4.08 1.57
CA PHE A 386 -7.44 2.82 1.53
C PHE A 386 -7.44 2.07 2.87
N PHE A 387 -7.28 2.81 3.97
CA PHE A 387 -7.19 2.25 5.33
C PHE A 387 -8.53 1.96 5.99
N THR A 388 -9.66 2.30 5.36
CA THR A 388 -10.98 1.82 5.81
C THR A 388 -11.17 0.33 5.58
N HIS A 389 -10.42 -0.25 4.63
CA HIS A 389 -10.45 -1.66 4.31
C HIS A 389 -9.39 -2.43 5.10
N ASN A 390 -9.77 -3.58 5.65
CA ASN A 390 -8.85 -4.46 6.36
C ASN A 390 -7.65 -4.88 5.49
N SER A 391 -7.89 -5.16 4.22
CA SER A 391 -6.85 -5.50 3.25
C SER A 391 -5.79 -4.41 3.10
N GLY A 392 -6.21 -3.15 3.05
CA GLY A 392 -5.30 -2.01 2.98
C GLY A 392 -4.44 -1.87 4.22
N ASN A 393 -5.04 -1.98 5.42
CA ASN A 393 -4.31 -1.97 6.68
C ASN A 393 -3.26 -3.08 6.74
N LEU A 394 -3.67 -4.32 6.52
CA LEU A 394 -2.76 -5.46 6.61
C LEU A 394 -1.66 -5.39 5.56
N PHE A 395 -2.00 -5.04 4.31
CA PHE A 395 -1.01 -4.88 3.26
C PHE A 395 0.04 -3.82 3.61
N TYR A 396 -0.41 -2.64 4.06
CA TYR A 396 0.49 -1.55 4.36
C TYR A 396 1.39 -1.84 5.56
N PHE A 397 0.80 -2.11 6.72
CA PHE A 397 1.56 -2.24 7.96
C PHE A 397 2.41 -3.52 7.97
N PHE A 398 1.89 -4.63 7.47
CA PHE A 398 2.65 -5.88 7.39
C PHE A 398 3.92 -5.71 6.54
N LEU A 399 3.78 -5.21 5.31
CA LEU A 399 4.95 -5.03 4.45
C LEU A 399 5.90 -3.95 4.96
N THR A 400 5.39 -2.86 5.54
CA THR A 400 6.25 -1.85 6.19
C THR A 400 7.14 -2.49 7.25
N ILE A 401 6.59 -3.38 8.09
CA ILE A 401 7.36 -4.09 9.14
C ILE A 401 8.36 -5.08 8.52
N VAL A 402 7.96 -5.82 7.49
CA VAL A 402 8.86 -6.76 6.77
C VAL A 402 10.05 -6.02 6.16
N TRP A 403 9.79 -4.93 5.42
CA TRP A 403 10.87 -4.12 4.83
C TRP A 403 11.75 -3.47 5.87
N TYR A 404 11.15 -2.99 6.96
CA TYR A 404 11.89 -2.38 8.07
C TYR A 404 12.85 -3.37 8.72
N ALA A 405 12.40 -4.59 9.01
CA ALA A 405 13.20 -5.63 9.63
C ALA A 405 14.36 -6.07 8.71
N LEU A 406 14.06 -6.36 7.44
CA LEU A 406 15.06 -6.70 6.43
C LEU A 406 16.14 -5.61 6.29
N PHE A 407 15.71 -4.34 6.20
CA PHE A 407 16.62 -3.22 6.04
C PHE A 407 17.53 -3.04 7.26
N THR A 408 16.98 -3.18 8.46
CA THR A 408 17.74 -3.05 9.70
C THR A 408 18.80 -4.15 9.84
N THR A 409 18.45 -5.39 9.52
CA THR A 409 19.35 -6.53 9.55
C THR A 409 20.49 -6.38 8.54
N GLN A 410 20.17 -5.97 7.31
CA GLN A 410 21.17 -5.79 6.27
C GLN A 410 22.18 -4.69 6.62
N GLN A 411 21.72 -3.58 7.22
CA GLN A 411 22.64 -2.54 7.72
C GLN A 411 23.51 -3.01 8.88
N GLY A 412 22.98 -3.86 9.77
CA GLY A 412 23.75 -4.46 10.86
C GLY A 412 24.86 -5.39 10.36
N ASN A 413 24.58 -6.15 9.30
CA ASN A 413 25.59 -7.03 8.68
C ASN A 413 26.73 -6.22 8.03
N ILE A 414 26.43 -5.12 7.35
CA ILE A 414 27.46 -4.23 6.76
C ILE A 414 28.36 -3.64 7.86
N LYS A 415 27.80 -3.18 8.98
CA LYS A 415 28.57 -2.62 10.09
C LYS A 415 29.47 -3.66 10.81
N LYS A 416 29.16 -4.95 10.72
CA LYS A 416 30.01 -6.01 11.29
C LYS A 416 31.14 -6.41 10.35
N MET A 417 31.04 -6.12 9.05
CA MET A 417 32.04 -6.42 8.02
C MET A 417 33.03 -5.28 7.80
N ALA A 418 32.68 -4.04 8.16
CA ALA A 418 33.53 -2.86 8.12
C ALA A 418 34.27 -2.66 9.45
#